data_16f67f79e4a55a1cc52a90b631b7741c
#
_entry.id   16f67f79e4a55a1cc52a90b631b7741c
#
_cell.length_a   1.000
_cell.length_b   1.000
_cell.length_c   1.000
_cell.angle_alpha   90.00
_cell.angle_beta   90.00
_cell.angle_gamma   90.00
#
_symmetry.space_group_name_H-M   'P 1'
#
loop_
_entity.id
_entity.type
_entity.pdbx_description
1 polymer ?
#
loop_
_entity_poly.entity_id
_entity_poly.type
_entity_poly.pdbx_seq_one_letter_code
_entity_poly.pdbx_strand_id
1 'polypeptide(L)'
;MVRKFLLVLFLLLGGMVVGAAQNSVAAKVFLFPDNLLRHSRLSAGRPHVSMPPTAPLFPADSFPPVAPYKYAGKDLGFVRFLLDSDLKQDALVLVRQGGYFPSDTLDYLRGKVYFSARMLDAATQAFTALRPSSPFYDEGLFYANAADAHMGRPATALRRLQDYPGPYREMAAIQQAGLSLLCNDPAAYRNAAQAFTGSDFRLTGAEEALQDIYRHRNDRKSPFLGALYSTLLPGAGKVYAGRLGEGIASFLAVGALGLATWDHARKDGISHWTTLALGSLCAYFYIGNIYGSYVSVSLYNQDLRNAQDTAILYHIHIPLRSLFR
;
A
#
# COMPACT_ATOMS: atom_id res chain seq x y z
N MET A 1 -20.02 -18.09 42.14
CA MET A 1 -19.69 -18.56 40.77
C MET A 1 -19.46 -17.43 39.75
N VAL A 2 -20.29 -16.41 39.71
CA VAL A 2 -20.23 -15.27 38.74
C VAL A 2 -18.89 -14.52 38.75
N ARG A 3 -18.30 -14.29 39.94
CA ARG A 3 -17.02 -13.56 40.06
C ARG A 3 -15.83 -14.28 39.42
N LYS A 4 -15.78 -15.61 39.48
CA LYS A 4 -14.75 -16.43 38.81
C LYS A 4 -14.96 -16.50 37.29
N PHE A 5 -16.23 -16.52 36.85
CA PHE A 5 -16.60 -16.54 35.44
C PHE A 5 -16.27 -15.21 34.76
N LEU A 6 -16.51 -14.04 35.41
CA LEU A 6 -16.16 -12.73 34.94
C LEU A 6 -14.63 -12.53 34.81
N LEU A 7 -13.85 -13.09 35.76
CA LEU A 7 -12.40 -13.00 35.73
C LEU A 7 -11.81 -13.84 34.59
N VAL A 8 -12.35 -15.03 34.34
CA VAL A 8 -11.95 -15.89 33.22
C VAL A 8 -12.36 -15.26 31.87
N LEU A 9 -13.53 -14.65 31.80
CA LEU A 9 -14.00 -13.94 30.60
C LEU A 9 -13.12 -12.72 30.31
N PHE A 10 -12.69 -11.97 31.34
CA PHE A 10 -11.77 -10.81 31.20
C PHE A 10 -10.37 -11.23 30.75
N LEU A 11 -9.85 -12.36 31.23
CA LEU A 11 -8.56 -12.94 30.83
C LEU A 11 -8.61 -13.52 29.40
N LEU A 12 -9.71 -14.15 29.01
CA LEU A 12 -9.92 -14.66 27.64
C LEU A 12 -10.10 -13.53 26.63
N LEU A 13 -10.82 -12.46 27.00
CA LEU A 13 -11.00 -11.27 26.15
C LEU A 13 -9.69 -10.45 26.02
N GLY A 14 -8.92 -10.32 27.11
CA GLY A 14 -7.61 -9.67 27.11
C GLY A 14 -6.57 -10.40 26.26
N GLY A 15 -6.56 -11.73 26.29
CA GLY A 15 -5.67 -12.57 25.47
C GLY A 15 -6.02 -12.58 23.99
N MET A 16 -7.33 -12.50 23.64
CA MET A 16 -7.78 -12.46 22.24
C MET A 16 -7.55 -11.14 21.53
N VAL A 17 -7.58 -10.00 22.26
CA VAL A 17 -7.32 -8.68 21.67
C VAL A 17 -5.86 -8.53 21.21
N VAL A 18 -4.92 -9.19 21.89
CA VAL A 18 -3.49 -9.14 21.53
C VAL A 18 -3.16 -10.10 20.37
N GLY A 19 -3.88 -11.22 20.22
CA GLY A 19 -3.65 -12.20 19.13
C GLY A 19 -4.31 -11.88 17.80
N ALA A 20 -5.40 -11.10 17.80
CA ALA A 20 -6.19 -10.83 16.59
C ALA A 20 -5.59 -9.76 15.66
N ALA A 21 -4.60 -8.98 16.14
CA ALA A 21 -3.92 -7.98 15.33
C ALA A 21 -2.96 -8.57 14.26
N GLN A 22 -2.72 -9.87 14.26
CA GLN A 22 -1.71 -10.50 13.40
C GLN A 22 -2.24 -11.25 12.17
N ASN A 23 -3.56 -11.39 11.98
CA ASN A 23 -4.12 -12.15 10.85
C ASN A 23 -5.17 -11.33 10.08
N SER A 24 -4.73 -10.34 9.31
CA SER A 24 -5.56 -9.67 8.32
C SER A 24 -5.90 -10.64 7.17
N VAL A 25 -7.18 -11.02 7.08
CA VAL A 25 -7.72 -11.96 6.07
C VAL A 25 -7.82 -11.33 4.67
N ALA A 26 -7.62 -10.03 4.54
CA ALA A 26 -7.62 -9.31 3.25
C ALA A 26 -6.61 -9.86 2.24
N ALA A 27 -5.55 -10.56 2.72
CA ALA A 27 -4.50 -11.13 1.87
C ALA A 27 -4.91 -12.41 1.11
N LYS A 28 -6.04 -13.04 1.45
CA LYS A 28 -6.45 -14.32 0.84
C LYS A 28 -7.42 -14.19 -0.34
N VAL A 29 -7.90 -12.99 -0.64
CA VAL A 29 -8.90 -12.78 -1.70
C VAL A 29 -8.24 -12.50 -3.06
N PHE A 30 -6.99 -12.06 -3.08
CA PHE A 30 -6.22 -11.91 -4.30
C PHE A 30 -5.16 -12.99 -4.41
N LEU A 31 -5.17 -13.74 -5.50
CA LEU A 31 -4.15 -14.72 -5.90
C LEU A 31 -2.82 -13.98 -6.22
N PHE A 32 -2.17 -13.47 -5.19
CA PHE A 32 -0.79 -13.01 -5.32
C PHE A 32 0.15 -14.18 -5.01
N PRO A 33 1.21 -14.40 -5.79
CA PRO A 33 2.24 -15.37 -5.44
C PRO A 33 2.82 -15.03 -4.07
N ASP A 34 3.01 -16.04 -3.22
CA ASP A 34 3.41 -15.95 -1.80
C ASP A 34 4.65 -15.07 -1.51
N ASN A 35 5.47 -14.81 -2.52
CA ASN A 35 6.69 -14.00 -2.42
C ASN A 35 6.43 -12.49 -2.22
N LEU A 36 5.28 -11.98 -2.70
CA LEU A 36 4.90 -10.57 -2.54
C LEU A 36 4.37 -10.26 -1.15
N LEU A 37 3.73 -11.25 -0.50
CA LEU A 37 3.18 -11.12 0.84
C LEU A 37 4.26 -11.08 1.93
N ARG A 38 5.46 -11.62 1.69
CA ARG A 38 6.58 -11.52 2.63
C ARG A 38 7.11 -10.10 2.80
N HIS A 39 7.11 -9.29 1.75
CA HIS A 39 7.55 -7.89 1.83
C HIS A 39 6.47 -6.95 2.38
N SER A 40 5.19 -7.23 2.16
CA SER A 40 4.09 -6.42 2.71
C SER A 40 3.87 -6.64 4.21
N ARG A 41 4.20 -7.81 4.76
CA ARG A 41 4.10 -8.09 6.21
C ARG A 41 5.06 -7.25 7.08
N LEU A 42 6.16 -6.76 6.51
CA LEU A 42 7.10 -5.89 7.23
C LEU A 42 6.65 -4.42 7.27
N SER A 43 5.68 -4.03 6.44
CA SER A 43 5.20 -2.64 6.35
C SER A 43 3.87 -2.40 7.08
N ALA A 44 3.08 -3.45 7.34
CA ALA A 44 1.74 -3.33 7.91
C ALA A 44 1.70 -3.08 9.43
N GLY A 45 2.83 -3.01 10.10
CA GLY A 45 2.91 -2.90 11.56
C GLY A 45 3.51 -1.58 12.10
N ARG A 46 3.75 -0.57 11.26
CA ARG A 46 4.23 0.72 11.78
C ARG A 46 3.12 1.75 11.75
N PRO A 47 2.81 2.41 12.90
CA PRO A 47 1.99 3.60 12.88
C PRO A 47 2.65 4.61 11.93
N HIS A 48 1.83 5.35 11.20
CA HIS A 48 2.25 6.46 10.35
C HIS A 48 2.89 7.53 11.24
N VAL A 49 4.16 7.31 11.58
CA VAL A 49 5.01 8.35 12.14
C VAL A 49 5.34 9.24 10.95
N SER A 50 4.76 10.42 10.90
CA SER A 50 5.23 11.49 10.04
C SER A 50 6.70 11.70 10.39
N MET A 51 7.60 11.15 9.55
CA MET A 51 9.01 11.48 9.70
C MET A 51 9.14 12.99 9.49
N PRO A 52 9.78 13.71 10.42
CA PRO A 52 10.23 15.06 10.14
C PRO A 52 11.09 15.00 8.87
N PRO A 53 11.17 16.09 8.07
CA PRO A 53 12.02 16.13 6.90
C PRO A 53 13.41 15.70 7.35
N THR A 54 13.84 14.52 6.91
CA THR A 54 15.12 13.94 7.28
C THR A 54 16.19 14.92 6.82
N ALA A 55 16.83 15.56 7.77
CA ALA A 55 18.14 16.14 7.54
C ALA A 55 18.98 15.07 6.80
N PRO A 56 19.79 15.46 5.81
CA PRO A 56 20.61 14.52 5.06
C PRO A 56 21.35 13.64 6.06
N LEU A 57 21.24 12.32 5.92
CA LEU A 57 21.79 11.31 6.84
C LEU A 57 23.30 11.47 7.11
N PHE A 58 23.95 12.33 6.32
CA PHE A 58 25.34 12.75 6.51
C PHE A 58 25.47 14.25 6.16
N PRO A 59 26.12 15.06 7.01
CA PRO A 59 26.50 16.43 6.64
C PRO A 59 27.36 16.38 5.37
N ALA A 60 27.11 17.30 4.46
CA ALA A 60 27.77 17.34 3.12
C ALA A 60 29.30 17.36 3.20
N ASP A 61 29.86 17.71 4.35
CA ASP A 61 31.29 17.94 4.57
C ASP A 61 32.03 16.79 5.28
N SER A 62 31.35 15.66 5.56
CA SER A 62 31.94 14.57 6.35
C SER A 62 32.67 13.50 5.56
N PHE A 63 32.77 13.64 4.23
CA PHE A 63 33.58 12.72 3.42
C PHE A 63 34.96 13.33 3.13
N PRO A 64 36.06 12.61 3.41
CA PRO A 64 37.38 13.05 2.96
C PRO A 64 37.35 13.22 1.44
N PRO A 65 38.09 14.21 0.89
CA PRO A 65 38.21 14.38 -0.56
C PRO A 65 38.81 13.07 -1.12
N VAL A 66 37.95 12.26 -1.74
CA VAL A 66 38.39 11.06 -2.43
C VAL A 66 39.19 11.52 -3.64
N ALA A 67 40.45 11.11 -3.74
CA ALA A 67 41.31 11.38 -4.89
C ALA A 67 40.52 11.02 -6.17
N PRO A 68 40.58 11.85 -7.22
CA PRO A 68 39.81 11.64 -8.44
C PRO A 68 40.20 10.28 -9.02
N TYR A 69 39.28 9.32 -8.87
CA TYR A 69 39.41 8.02 -9.51
C TYR A 69 39.42 8.26 -11.02
N LYS A 70 40.54 8.02 -11.65
CA LYS A 70 40.72 8.06 -13.10
C LYS A 70 40.00 6.85 -13.74
N TYR A 71 38.69 6.81 -13.65
CA TYR A 71 37.90 5.88 -14.48
C TYR A 71 37.54 6.62 -15.77
N ALA A 72 38.24 6.27 -16.83
CA ALA A 72 37.95 6.72 -18.16
C ALA A 72 36.55 6.23 -18.60
N GLY A 73 35.63 7.14 -18.67
CA GLY A 73 34.53 7.33 -19.63
C GLY A 73 33.72 6.13 -20.16
N LYS A 74 33.78 4.91 -19.62
CA LYS A 74 33.17 3.74 -20.24
C LYS A 74 32.17 2.96 -19.37
N ASP A 75 31.92 3.31 -18.13
CA ASP A 75 31.23 2.37 -17.25
C ASP A 75 29.85 2.79 -16.77
N LEU A 76 28.94 3.07 -17.75
CA LEU A 76 27.50 2.85 -17.56
C LEU A 76 27.25 1.44 -17.00
N GLY A 77 28.00 0.44 -17.49
CA GLY A 77 27.99 -0.94 -17.01
C GLY A 77 28.38 -1.07 -15.54
N PHE A 78 29.37 -0.30 -15.08
CA PHE A 78 29.79 -0.35 -13.67
C PHE A 78 28.72 0.22 -12.72
N VAL A 79 28.07 1.33 -13.06
CA VAL A 79 26.95 1.85 -12.25
C VAL A 79 25.78 0.86 -12.24
N ARG A 80 25.45 0.25 -13.37
CA ARG A 80 24.44 -0.81 -13.43
C ARG A 80 24.82 -2.00 -12.54
N PHE A 81 26.06 -2.46 -12.62
CA PHE A 81 26.57 -3.52 -11.75
C PHE A 81 26.42 -3.18 -10.27
N LEU A 82 26.79 -1.96 -9.86
CA LEU A 82 26.59 -1.52 -8.47
C LEU A 82 25.12 -1.54 -8.04
N LEU A 83 24.21 -1.11 -8.92
CA LEU A 83 22.77 -1.14 -8.64
C LEU A 83 22.22 -2.56 -8.58
N ASP A 84 22.65 -3.44 -9.47
CA ASP A 84 22.24 -4.86 -9.52
C ASP A 84 22.78 -5.65 -8.33
N SER A 85 23.98 -5.24 -7.82
CA SER A 85 24.60 -5.80 -6.62
C SER A 85 24.10 -5.18 -5.30
N ASP A 86 23.07 -4.31 -5.35
CA ASP A 86 22.52 -3.56 -4.21
C ASP A 86 23.52 -2.62 -3.50
N LEU A 87 24.62 -2.27 -4.16
CA LEU A 87 25.67 -1.36 -3.66
C LEU A 87 25.27 0.10 -3.93
N LYS A 88 24.12 0.52 -3.40
CA LYS A 88 23.50 1.83 -3.68
C LYS A 88 24.35 3.00 -3.18
N GLN A 89 25.06 2.83 -2.06
CA GLN A 89 25.90 3.88 -1.47
C GLN A 89 27.09 4.21 -2.39
N ASP A 90 27.74 3.15 -2.91
CA ASP A 90 28.88 3.34 -3.83
C ASP A 90 28.42 3.97 -5.13
N ALA A 91 27.25 3.55 -5.64
CA ALA A 91 26.65 4.18 -6.82
C ALA A 91 26.31 5.66 -6.57
N LEU A 92 25.81 6.04 -5.36
CA LEU A 92 25.54 7.43 -5.00
C LEU A 92 26.82 8.28 -4.98
N VAL A 93 27.92 7.76 -4.42
CA VAL A 93 29.21 8.46 -4.42
C VAL A 93 29.68 8.70 -5.84
N LEU A 94 29.62 7.68 -6.69
CA LEU A 94 30.08 7.74 -8.07
C LEU A 94 29.32 8.80 -8.90
N VAL A 95 27.98 8.83 -8.82
CA VAL A 95 27.18 9.81 -9.60
C VAL A 95 27.25 11.22 -9.04
N ARG A 96 27.60 11.40 -7.76
CA ARG A 96 27.83 12.73 -7.17
C ARG A 96 29.15 13.33 -7.64
N GLN A 97 30.19 12.54 -7.83
CA GLN A 97 31.48 12.98 -8.35
C GLN A 97 31.40 13.46 -9.81
N GLY A 98 30.51 12.93 -10.60
CA GLY A 98 29.92 13.45 -11.85
C GLY A 98 30.80 13.86 -13.03
N GLY A 99 32.09 14.05 -12.87
CA GLY A 99 32.97 14.73 -13.86
C GLY A 99 33.32 13.95 -15.13
N TYR A 100 32.86 12.73 -15.30
CA TYR A 100 33.34 11.80 -16.34
C TYR A 100 32.29 11.43 -17.40
N PHE A 101 31.01 11.76 -17.18
CA PHE A 101 29.93 11.40 -18.08
C PHE A 101 29.40 12.61 -18.84
N PRO A 102 28.95 12.44 -20.11
CA PRO A 102 28.12 13.45 -20.78
C PRO A 102 26.91 13.81 -19.90
N SER A 103 26.41 15.04 -19.99
CA SER A 103 25.35 15.54 -19.12
C SER A 103 24.12 14.63 -19.08
N ASP A 104 23.62 14.20 -20.25
CA ASP A 104 22.44 13.34 -20.35
C ASP A 104 22.68 11.95 -19.72
N THR A 105 23.87 11.38 -19.93
CA THR A 105 24.26 10.11 -19.30
C THR A 105 24.32 10.24 -17.78
N LEU A 106 24.89 11.35 -17.29
CA LEU A 106 24.99 11.60 -15.86
C LEU A 106 23.61 11.80 -15.23
N ASP A 107 22.73 12.58 -15.86
CA ASP A 107 21.37 12.80 -15.36
C ASP A 107 20.55 11.51 -15.37
N TYR A 108 20.68 10.67 -16.40
CA TYR A 108 20.08 9.34 -16.41
C TYR A 108 20.60 8.46 -15.27
N LEU A 109 21.93 8.39 -15.07
CA LEU A 109 22.53 7.60 -13.99
C LEU A 109 22.12 8.12 -12.61
N ARG A 110 22.11 9.43 -12.41
CA ARG A 110 21.60 10.05 -11.18
C ARG A 110 20.16 9.62 -10.91
N GLY A 111 19.31 9.72 -11.94
CA GLY A 111 17.91 9.29 -11.86
C GLY A 111 17.79 7.84 -11.42
N LYS A 112 18.52 6.92 -12.05
CA LYS A 112 18.50 5.48 -11.71
C LYS A 112 18.99 5.21 -10.28
N VAL A 113 20.08 5.83 -9.88
CA VAL A 113 20.66 5.65 -8.53
C VAL A 113 19.75 6.24 -7.47
N TYR A 114 19.23 7.46 -7.66
CA TYR A 114 18.30 8.09 -6.74
C TYR A 114 16.99 7.29 -6.63
N PHE A 115 16.46 6.78 -7.74
CA PHE A 115 15.28 5.93 -7.73
C PHE A 115 15.52 4.65 -6.90
N SER A 116 16.64 3.98 -7.12
CA SER A 116 17.03 2.79 -6.36
C SER A 116 17.23 3.08 -4.87
N ALA A 117 17.78 4.24 -4.54
CA ALA A 117 17.97 4.72 -3.17
C ALA A 117 16.69 5.28 -2.51
N ARG A 118 15.54 5.23 -3.20
CA ARG A 118 14.25 5.80 -2.74
C ARG A 118 14.26 7.31 -2.56
N MET A 119 15.18 8.02 -3.18
CA MET A 119 15.22 9.48 -3.26
C MET A 119 14.38 9.95 -4.45
N LEU A 120 13.07 9.74 -4.39
CA LEU A 120 12.17 9.80 -5.54
C LEU A 120 12.05 11.21 -6.14
N ASP A 121 12.06 12.27 -5.32
CA ASP A 121 12.05 13.65 -5.81
C ASP A 121 13.31 13.98 -6.63
N ALA A 122 14.48 13.61 -6.11
CA ALA A 122 15.74 13.81 -6.82
C ALA A 122 15.80 12.96 -8.10
N ALA A 123 15.26 11.75 -8.06
CA ALA A 123 15.15 10.89 -9.24
C ALA A 123 14.29 11.53 -10.33
N THR A 124 13.10 12.04 -9.96
CA THR A 124 12.21 12.72 -10.91
C THR A 124 12.89 13.95 -11.52
N GLN A 125 13.58 14.78 -10.71
CA GLN A 125 14.31 15.94 -11.21
C GLN A 125 15.39 15.55 -12.22
N ALA A 126 16.19 14.53 -11.91
CA ALA A 126 17.25 14.05 -12.80
C ALA A 126 16.68 13.49 -14.11
N PHE A 127 15.63 12.68 -14.05
CA PHE A 127 15.01 12.13 -15.25
C PHE A 127 14.31 13.19 -16.12
N THR A 128 13.68 14.19 -15.51
CA THR A 128 13.01 15.27 -16.25
C THR A 128 13.99 16.30 -16.85
N ALA A 129 15.25 16.30 -16.43
CA ALA A 129 16.31 17.08 -17.05
C ALA A 129 16.80 16.49 -18.39
N LEU A 130 16.46 15.22 -18.68
CA LEU A 130 16.85 14.58 -19.94
C LEU A 130 16.19 15.26 -21.15
N ARG A 131 16.98 15.51 -22.17
CA ARG A 131 16.48 16.08 -23.44
C ARG A 131 15.72 15.01 -24.23
N PRO A 132 14.68 15.39 -24.99
CA PRO A 132 13.94 14.46 -25.85
C PRO A 132 14.81 13.73 -26.89
N SER A 133 15.96 14.31 -27.27
CA SER A 133 16.93 13.69 -28.17
C SER A 133 17.87 12.68 -27.49
N SER A 134 17.83 12.57 -26.19
CA SER A 134 18.66 11.62 -25.44
C SER A 134 18.19 10.18 -25.68
N PRO A 135 19.12 9.22 -25.86
CA PRO A 135 18.77 7.80 -25.97
C PRO A 135 18.15 7.24 -24.67
N PHE A 136 18.27 7.96 -23.57
CA PHE A 136 17.73 7.58 -22.26
C PHE A 136 16.39 8.26 -21.94
N TYR A 137 15.86 9.07 -22.86
CA TYR A 137 14.67 9.90 -22.60
C TYR A 137 13.45 9.06 -22.26
N ASP A 138 13.13 8.07 -23.07
CA ASP A 138 11.93 7.22 -22.85
C ASP A 138 12.02 6.47 -21.54
N GLU A 139 13.14 5.83 -21.26
CA GLU A 139 13.35 5.14 -20.00
C GLU A 139 13.24 6.10 -18.81
N GLY A 140 13.91 7.26 -18.89
CA GLY A 140 13.84 8.29 -17.86
C GLY A 140 12.43 8.80 -17.62
N LEU A 141 11.67 9.05 -18.69
CA LEU A 141 10.28 9.47 -18.63
C LEU A 141 9.42 8.47 -17.82
N PHE A 142 9.51 7.19 -18.14
CA PHE A 142 8.72 6.15 -17.47
C PHE A 142 9.13 5.97 -16.01
N TYR A 143 10.44 6.05 -15.68
CA TYR A 143 10.91 6.01 -14.29
C TYR A 143 10.50 7.27 -13.50
N ALA A 144 10.51 8.47 -14.12
CA ALA A 144 10.02 9.70 -13.49
C ALA A 144 8.52 9.59 -13.14
N ASN A 145 7.72 9.02 -14.04
CA ASN A 145 6.30 8.78 -13.81
C ASN A 145 6.05 7.77 -12.70
N ALA A 146 6.82 6.68 -12.66
CA ALA A 146 6.76 5.71 -11.57
C ALA A 146 7.16 6.35 -10.24
N ALA A 147 8.19 7.21 -10.21
CA ALA A 147 8.60 7.95 -9.01
C ALA A 147 7.50 8.87 -8.50
N ASP A 148 6.88 9.67 -9.39
CA ASP A 148 5.77 10.56 -9.04
C ASP A 148 4.55 9.78 -8.53
N ALA A 149 4.24 8.63 -9.13
CA ALA A 149 3.16 7.76 -8.66
C ALA A 149 3.43 7.25 -7.24
N HIS A 150 4.64 6.78 -6.94
CA HIS A 150 5.06 6.36 -5.62
C HIS A 150 5.03 7.48 -4.56
N MET A 151 5.18 8.74 -5.00
CA MET A 151 5.06 9.92 -4.13
C MET A 151 3.61 10.44 -3.99
N GLY A 152 2.62 9.72 -4.54
CA GLY A 152 1.21 10.15 -4.50
C GLY A 152 0.90 11.31 -5.45
N ARG A 153 1.67 11.49 -6.52
CA ARG A 153 1.49 12.52 -7.56
C ARG A 153 1.10 11.94 -8.92
N PRO A 154 0.12 11.00 -9.00
CA PRO A 154 -0.22 10.32 -10.27
C PRO A 154 -0.74 11.27 -11.34
N ALA A 155 -1.44 12.35 -10.97
CA ALA A 155 -1.93 13.33 -11.92
C ALA A 155 -0.81 14.08 -12.66
N THR A 156 0.34 14.33 -12.01
CA THR A 156 1.51 14.95 -12.64
C THR A 156 2.14 14.00 -13.64
N ALA A 157 2.29 12.73 -13.26
CA ALA A 157 2.81 11.69 -14.15
C ALA A 157 1.88 11.47 -15.36
N LEU A 158 0.57 11.46 -15.15
CA LEU A 158 -0.42 11.27 -16.23
C LEU A 158 -0.34 12.39 -17.27
N ARG A 159 -0.24 13.67 -16.84
CA ARG A 159 -0.04 14.80 -17.76
C ARG A 159 1.23 14.70 -18.60
N ARG A 160 2.31 14.15 -18.02
CA ARG A 160 3.59 13.98 -18.73
C ARG A 160 3.50 12.90 -19.81
N LEU A 161 2.60 11.92 -19.66
CA LEU A 161 2.37 10.88 -20.66
C LEU A 161 1.32 11.25 -21.71
N GLN A 162 0.63 12.36 -21.52
CA GLN A 162 -0.32 12.85 -22.50
C GLN A 162 0.40 13.06 -23.83
N ASP A 163 -0.13 12.46 -24.90
CA ASP A 163 0.45 12.57 -26.25
C ASP A 163 1.89 12.02 -26.39
N TYR A 164 2.28 10.98 -25.63
CA TYR A 164 3.58 10.35 -25.77
C TYR A 164 3.82 9.85 -27.22
N PRO A 165 4.80 10.41 -27.95
CA PRO A 165 5.01 10.09 -29.36
C PRO A 165 6.00 8.94 -29.60
N GLY A 166 6.62 8.42 -28.55
CA GLY A 166 7.74 7.47 -28.62
C GLY A 166 7.34 6.04 -29.02
N PRO A 167 8.31 5.15 -29.15
CA PRO A 167 8.10 3.79 -29.66
C PRO A 167 7.44 2.86 -28.63
N TYR A 168 7.46 3.16 -27.32
CA TYR A 168 6.97 2.28 -26.26
C TYR A 168 5.49 2.57 -25.93
N ARG A 169 4.62 2.57 -26.94
CA ARG A 169 3.20 2.96 -26.79
C ARG A 169 2.44 2.06 -25.83
N GLU A 170 2.69 0.75 -25.85
CA GLU A 170 2.06 -0.22 -24.95
C GLU A 170 2.44 0.04 -23.49
N MET A 171 3.73 0.31 -23.21
CA MET A 171 4.18 0.70 -21.88
C MET A 171 3.58 2.05 -21.43
N ALA A 172 3.48 3.01 -22.33
CA ALA A 172 2.82 4.30 -22.05
C ALA A 172 1.35 4.09 -21.69
N ALA A 173 0.64 3.22 -22.42
CA ALA A 173 -0.75 2.86 -22.14
C ALA A 173 -0.91 2.18 -20.77
N ILE A 174 0.00 1.27 -20.41
CA ILE A 174 0.01 0.63 -19.08
C ILE A 174 0.19 1.66 -17.97
N GLN A 175 1.16 2.59 -18.12
CA GLN A 175 1.34 3.65 -17.13
C GLN A 175 0.13 4.60 -17.10
N GLN A 176 -0.41 5.02 -18.24
CA GLN A 176 -1.61 5.87 -18.30
C GLN A 176 -2.80 5.19 -17.63
N ALA A 177 -3.02 3.90 -17.90
CA ALA A 177 -4.10 3.14 -17.28
C ALA A 177 -3.91 3.03 -15.75
N GLY A 178 -2.72 2.63 -15.28
CA GLY A 178 -2.43 2.53 -13.86
C GLY A 178 -2.54 3.87 -13.13
N LEU A 179 -1.99 4.95 -13.71
CA LEU A 179 -2.07 6.30 -13.15
C LEU A 179 -3.51 6.81 -13.11
N SER A 180 -4.33 6.50 -14.14
CA SER A 180 -5.76 6.85 -14.15
C SER A 180 -6.53 6.14 -13.04
N LEU A 181 -6.21 4.87 -12.74
CA LEU A 181 -6.77 4.16 -11.60
C LEU A 181 -6.38 4.81 -10.27
N LEU A 182 -5.13 5.23 -10.10
CA LEU A 182 -4.67 5.95 -8.90
C LEU A 182 -5.37 7.31 -8.76
N CYS A 183 -5.65 8.00 -9.86
CA CYS A 183 -6.46 9.23 -9.90
C CYS A 183 -7.96 8.98 -9.70
N ASN A 184 -8.40 7.71 -9.62
CA ASN A 184 -9.81 7.32 -9.56
C ASN A 184 -10.62 7.83 -10.78
N ASP A 185 -10.01 7.83 -11.96
CA ASP A 185 -10.63 8.20 -13.25
C ASP A 185 -10.86 6.96 -14.12
N PRO A 186 -12.05 6.34 -14.05
CA PRO A 186 -12.38 5.17 -14.85
C PRO A 186 -12.55 5.47 -16.35
N ALA A 187 -12.80 6.72 -16.72
CA ALA A 187 -12.93 7.10 -18.13
C ALA A 187 -11.54 7.14 -18.79
N ALA A 188 -10.59 7.82 -18.16
CA ALA A 188 -9.19 7.85 -18.62
C ALA A 188 -8.58 6.44 -18.65
N TYR A 189 -8.89 5.58 -17.66
CA TYR A 189 -8.48 4.18 -17.69
C TYR A 189 -8.97 3.45 -18.94
N ARG A 190 -10.28 3.52 -19.23
CA ARG A 190 -10.85 2.84 -20.41
C ARG A 190 -10.22 3.29 -21.72
N ASN A 191 -9.93 4.59 -21.84
CA ASN A 191 -9.27 5.12 -23.01
C ASN A 191 -7.84 4.57 -23.16
N ALA A 192 -7.06 4.56 -22.09
CA ALA A 192 -5.71 4.02 -22.10
C ALA A 192 -5.70 2.50 -22.38
N ALA A 193 -6.63 1.75 -21.79
CA ALA A 193 -6.72 0.30 -21.96
C ALA A 193 -7.10 -0.16 -23.36
N GLN A 194 -7.61 0.72 -24.24
CA GLN A 194 -7.83 0.41 -25.67
C GLN A 194 -6.53 0.13 -26.42
N ALA A 195 -5.40 0.63 -25.92
CA ALA A 195 -4.09 0.38 -26.50
C ALA A 195 -3.39 -0.88 -25.96
N PHE A 196 -4.07 -1.67 -25.12
CA PHE A 196 -3.57 -2.96 -24.66
C PHE A 196 -3.68 -3.96 -25.78
N THR A 197 -2.55 -4.50 -26.23
CA THR A 197 -2.51 -5.41 -27.38
C THR A 197 -2.13 -6.83 -26.99
N GLY A 198 -1.50 -7.01 -25.81
CA GLY A 198 -0.92 -8.29 -25.39
C GLY A 198 0.20 -8.77 -26.32
N SER A 199 0.76 -7.87 -27.14
CA SER A 199 1.76 -8.22 -28.15
C SER A 199 3.13 -8.45 -27.55
N ASP A 200 3.48 -7.73 -26.50
CA ASP A 200 4.73 -7.90 -25.77
C ASP A 200 4.49 -8.73 -24.50
N PHE A 201 4.99 -9.99 -24.50
CA PHE A 201 4.86 -10.90 -23.37
C PHE A 201 5.41 -10.35 -22.05
N ARG A 202 6.32 -9.35 -22.08
CA ARG A 202 6.87 -8.69 -20.89
C ARG A 202 5.85 -7.76 -20.25
N LEU A 203 4.84 -7.32 -20.99
CA LEU A 203 3.84 -6.34 -20.60
C LEU A 203 2.47 -6.97 -20.33
N THR A 204 2.16 -8.13 -20.95
CA THR A 204 0.85 -8.80 -20.86
C THR A 204 0.39 -9.03 -19.42
N GLY A 205 1.30 -9.45 -18.53
CA GLY A 205 0.95 -9.65 -17.12
C GLY A 205 0.57 -8.37 -16.38
N ALA A 206 1.10 -7.21 -16.80
CA ALA A 206 0.71 -5.93 -16.23
C ALA A 206 -0.66 -5.46 -16.78
N GLU A 207 -0.93 -5.69 -18.07
CA GLU A 207 -2.22 -5.40 -18.70
C GLU A 207 -3.35 -6.19 -18.03
N GLU A 208 -3.18 -7.52 -17.90
CA GLU A 208 -4.16 -8.41 -17.25
C GLU A 208 -4.44 -8.00 -15.80
N ALA A 209 -3.38 -7.71 -15.05
CA ALA A 209 -3.50 -7.29 -13.66
C ALA A 209 -4.24 -5.95 -13.51
N LEU A 210 -3.95 -4.96 -14.35
CA LEU A 210 -4.67 -3.69 -14.34
C LEU A 210 -6.15 -3.85 -14.75
N GLN A 211 -6.46 -4.75 -15.69
CA GLN A 211 -7.84 -5.09 -16.04
C GLN A 211 -8.57 -5.73 -14.87
N ASP A 212 -7.93 -6.66 -14.16
CA ASP A 212 -8.51 -7.32 -13.01
C ASP A 212 -8.76 -6.33 -11.85
N ILE A 213 -7.79 -5.47 -11.55
CA ILE A 213 -7.95 -4.39 -10.57
C ILE A 213 -9.11 -3.47 -10.96
N TYR A 214 -9.24 -3.10 -12.23
CA TYR A 214 -10.34 -2.25 -12.70
C TYR A 214 -11.72 -2.92 -12.50
N ARG A 215 -11.84 -4.21 -12.80
CA ARG A 215 -13.09 -4.97 -12.60
C ARG A 215 -13.52 -5.00 -11.14
N HIS A 216 -12.56 -5.17 -10.21
CA HIS A 216 -12.81 -5.32 -8.78
C HIS A 216 -12.65 -4.03 -7.97
N ARG A 217 -12.47 -2.87 -8.64
CA ARG A 217 -12.22 -1.60 -7.92
C ARG A 217 -13.42 -1.12 -7.10
N ASN A 218 -14.63 -1.54 -7.47
CA ASN A 218 -15.87 -1.15 -6.80
C ASN A 218 -16.40 -2.19 -5.83
N ASP A 219 -15.69 -3.30 -5.58
CA ASP A 219 -16.08 -4.38 -4.68
C ASP A 219 -15.96 -3.97 -3.21
N ARG A 220 -16.59 -2.82 -2.88
CA ARG A 220 -16.59 -2.28 -1.52
C ARG A 220 -17.80 -2.78 -0.75
N LYS A 221 -17.58 -3.08 0.52
CA LYS A 221 -18.65 -3.41 1.45
C LYS A 221 -19.24 -2.15 2.05
N SER A 222 -20.56 -2.13 2.31
CA SER A 222 -21.22 -1.01 2.95
C SER A 222 -20.97 -1.00 4.45
N PRO A 223 -20.35 0.04 5.05
CA PRO A 223 -20.18 0.14 6.50
C PRO A 223 -21.52 0.21 7.24
N PHE A 224 -22.53 0.83 6.61
CA PHE A 224 -23.89 0.90 7.17
C PHE A 224 -24.52 -0.49 7.30
N LEU A 225 -24.39 -1.35 6.28
CA LEU A 225 -24.87 -2.73 6.36
C LEU A 225 -24.12 -3.52 7.44
N GLY A 226 -22.83 -3.27 7.63
CA GLY A 226 -22.07 -3.86 8.73
C GLY A 226 -22.62 -3.48 10.10
N ALA A 227 -22.96 -2.22 10.32
CA ALA A 227 -23.61 -1.75 11.53
C ALA A 227 -25.02 -2.36 11.71
N LEU A 228 -25.80 -2.38 10.62
CA LEU A 228 -27.15 -2.96 10.61
C LEU A 228 -27.14 -4.46 10.98
N TYR A 229 -26.23 -5.23 10.42
CA TYR A 229 -26.10 -6.66 10.79
C TYR A 229 -25.75 -6.84 12.26
N SER A 230 -24.93 -5.97 12.85
CA SER A 230 -24.60 -6.02 14.27
C SER A 230 -25.70 -5.52 15.20
N THR A 231 -26.67 -4.76 14.68
CA THR A 231 -27.91 -4.42 15.40
C THR A 231 -28.84 -5.63 15.50
N LEU A 232 -28.87 -6.49 14.48
CA LEU A 232 -29.70 -7.70 14.52
C LEU A 232 -29.04 -8.82 15.32
N LEU A 233 -27.72 -9.00 15.09
CA LEU A 233 -26.93 -10.04 15.75
C LEU A 233 -25.57 -9.48 16.14
N PRO A 234 -25.27 -9.33 17.44
CA PRO A 234 -23.99 -8.81 17.89
C PRO A 234 -22.80 -9.53 17.23
N GLY A 235 -21.89 -8.77 16.63
CA GLY A 235 -20.72 -9.34 15.93
C GLY A 235 -20.93 -9.69 14.46
N ALA A 236 -22.15 -9.76 13.94
CA ALA A 236 -22.41 -10.14 12.54
C ALA A 236 -21.79 -9.15 11.52
N GLY A 237 -21.73 -7.87 11.84
CA GLY A 237 -21.07 -6.89 10.99
C GLY A 237 -19.55 -7.05 10.92
N LYS A 238 -18.90 -7.54 11.98
CA LYS A 238 -17.48 -7.89 11.95
C LYS A 238 -17.24 -9.14 11.10
N VAL A 239 -18.14 -10.13 11.17
CA VAL A 239 -18.11 -11.30 10.27
C VAL A 239 -18.28 -10.85 8.81
N TYR A 240 -19.21 -9.94 8.54
CA TYR A 240 -19.37 -9.33 7.22
C TYR A 240 -18.10 -8.61 6.74
N ALA A 241 -17.35 -7.97 7.65
CA ALA A 241 -16.04 -7.39 7.35
C ALA A 241 -14.92 -8.43 7.12
N GLY A 242 -15.22 -9.74 7.25
CA GLY A 242 -14.23 -10.82 7.16
C GLY A 242 -13.45 -11.08 8.44
N ARG A 243 -13.87 -10.50 9.58
CA ARG A 243 -13.24 -10.65 10.90
C ARG A 243 -14.02 -11.62 11.77
N LEU A 244 -14.03 -12.91 11.36
CA LEU A 244 -14.84 -13.95 12.01
C LEU A 244 -14.55 -14.07 13.52
N GLY A 245 -13.27 -14.10 13.93
CA GLY A 245 -12.89 -14.25 15.34
C GLY A 245 -13.37 -13.08 16.21
N GLU A 246 -13.25 -11.84 15.71
CA GLU A 246 -13.75 -10.66 16.42
C GLU A 246 -15.30 -10.64 16.47
N GLY A 247 -15.95 -11.15 15.44
CA GLY A 247 -17.40 -11.29 15.40
C GLY A 247 -17.92 -12.25 16.46
N ILE A 248 -17.33 -13.45 16.54
CA ILE A 248 -17.66 -14.46 17.54
C ILE A 248 -17.39 -13.93 18.96
N ALA A 249 -16.23 -13.31 19.20
CA ALA A 249 -15.91 -12.72 20.50
C ALA A 249 -16.92 -11.67 20.93
N SER A 250 -17.36 -10.79 20.00
CA SER A 250 -18.38 -9.78 20.27
C SER A 250 -19.75 -10.41 20.59
N PHE A 251 -20.13 -11.45 19.86
CA PHE A 251 -21.37 -12.19 20.10
C PHE A 251 -21.37 -12.82 21.50
N LEU A 252 -20.28 -13.49 21.86
CA LEU A 252 -20.17 -14.15 23.18
C LEU A 252 -20.14 -13.11 24.31
N ALA A 253 -19.42 -12.00 24.14
CA ALA A 253 -19.35 -10.98 25.17
C ALA A 253 -20.69 -10.30 25.44
N VAL A 254 -21.38 -9.86 24.38
CA VAL A 254 -22.71 -9.23 24.52
C VAL A 254 -23.75 -10.25 24.97
N GLY A 255 -23.72 -11.49 24.46
CA GLY A 255 -24.62 -12.55 24.83
C GLY A 255 -24.46 -12.94 26.30
N ALA A 256 -23.23 -13.11 26.79
CA ALA A 256 -22.97 -13.42 28.20
C ALA A 256 -23.43 -12.33 29.15
N LEU A 257 -23.19 -11.04 28.81
CA LEU A 257 -23.67 -9.89 29.58
C LEU A 257 -25.20 -9.82 29.58
N GLY A 258 -25.84 -10.07 28.43
CA GLY A 258 -27.29 -10.13 28.30
C GLY A 258 -27.92 -11.22 29.16
N LEU A 259 -27.35 -12.43 29.10
CA LEU A 259 -27.82 -13.55 29.93
C LEU A 259 -27.62 -13.30 31.43
N ALA A 260 -26.45 -12.70 31.81
CA ALA A 260 -26.22 -12.34 33.21
C ALA A 260 -27.20 -11.28 33.71
N THR A 261 -27.46 -10.26 32.88
CA THR A 261 -28.45 -9.19 33.17
C THR A 261 -29.86 -9.82 33.36
N TRP A 262 -30.25 -10.72 32.45
CA TRP A 262 -31.54 -11.42 32.50
C TRP A 262 -31.68 -12.27 33.76
N ASP A 263 -30.67 -13.04 34.14
CA ASP A 263 -30.68 -13.87 35.33
C ASP A 263 -30.83 -13.04 36.62
N HIS A 264 -30.13 -11.93 36.77
CA HIS A 264 -30.27 -11.02 37.90
C HIS A 264 -31.60 -10.29 37.90
N ALA A 265 -32.11 -9.87 36.73
CA ALA A 265 -33.44 -9.27 36.63
C ALA A 265 -34.56 -10.17 37.11
N ARG A 266 -34.43 -11.49 36.84
CA ARG A 266 -35.40 -12.51 37.32
C ARG A 266 -35.29 -12.82 38.82
N LYS A 267 -34.07 -12.79 39.39
CA LYS A 267 -33.83 -13.15 40.80
C LYS A 267 -33.98 -12.00 41.77
N ASP A 268 -33.42 -10.87 41.40
CA ASP A 268 -33.25 -9.72 42.28
C ASP A 268 -34.19 -8.55 41.92
N GLY A 269 -34.85 -8.65 40.76
CA GLY A 269 -35.70 -7.60 40.19
C GLY A 269 -34.97 -6.59 39.29
N ILE A 270 -35.76 -5.91 38.42
CA ILE A 270 -35.23 -4.99 37.40
C ILE A 270 -34.58 -3.76 38.04
N SER A 271 -35.09 -3.29 39.16
CA SER A 271 -34.60 -2.09 39.87
C SER A 271 -33.38 -2.33 40.76
N HIS A 272 -32.93 -3.59 40.87
CA HIS A 272 -31.78 -3.92 41.71
C HIS A 272 -30.50 -3.35 41.07
N TRP A 273 -29.59 -2.80 41.90
CA TRP A 273 -28.40 -2.11 41.42
C TRP A 273 -27.48 -2.98 40.54
N THR A 274 -27.39 -4.31 40.82
CA THR A 274 -26.61 -5.27 40.02
C THR A 274 -27.21 -5.44 38.63
N THR A 275 -28.54 -5.52 38.51
CA THR A 275 -29.24 -5.60 37.22
C THR A 275 -29.05 -4.36 36.42
N LEU A 276 -29.15 -3.18 37.04
CA LEU A 276 -28.91 -1.89 36.36
C LEU A 276 -27.46 -1.77 35.90
N ALA A 277 -26.50 -2.15 36.74
CA ALA A 277 -25.06 -2.09 36.37
C ALA A 277 -24.72 -3.03 35.21
N LEU A 278 -25.17 -4.31 35.25
CA LEU A 278 -24.97 -5.29 34.18
C LEU A 278 -25.69 -4.89 32.89
N GLY A 279 -26.92 -4.38 33.00
CA GLY A 279 -27.70 -3.92 31.86
C GLY A 279 -27.06 -2.71 31.17
N SER A 280 -26.57 -1.75 31.97
CA SER A 280 -25.82 -0.59 31.43
C SER A 280 -24.55 -1.02 30.74
N LEU A 281 -23.81 -1.96 31.32
CA LEU A 281 -22.60 -2.52 30.73
C LEU A 281 -22.89 -3.26 29.43
N CYS A 282 -23.96 -4.07 29.42
CA CYS A 282 -24.43 -4.78 28.24
C CYS A 282 -24.79 -3.78 27.10
N ALA A 283 -25.55 -2.74 27.41
CA ALA A 283 -25.92 -1.68 26.47
C ALA A 283 -24.68 -0.97 25.91
N TYR A 284 -23.73 -0.65 26.78
CA TYR A 284 -22.47 -0.04 26.35
C TYR A 284 -21.69 -0.92 25.37
N PHE A 285 -21.51 -2.22 25.69
CA PHE A 285 -20.84 -3.15 24.78
C PHE A 285 -21.62 -3.38 23.49
N TYR A 286 -22.95 -3.42 23.57
CA TYR A 286 -23.80 -3.57 22.38
C TYR A 286 -23.68 -2.38 21.43
N ILE A 287 -23.74 -1.15 21.91
CA ILE A 287 -23.54 0.08 21.12
C ILE A 287 -22.12 0.11 20.55
N GLY A 288 -21.13 -0.20 21.40
CA GLY A 288 -19.72 -0.28 20.97
C GLY A 288 -19.50 -1.34 19.88
N ASN A 289 -20.22 -2.46 19.93
CA ASN A 289 -20.16 -3.49 18.89
C ASN A 289 -20.74 -3.01 17.54
N ILE A 290 -21.86 -2.27 17.55
CA ILE A 290 -22.46 -1.69 16.34
C ILE A 290 -21.49 -0.71 15.69
N TYR A 291 -20.95 0.23 16.47
CA TYR A 291 -19.95 1.19 15.99
C TYR A 291 -18.67 0.50 15.50
N GLY A 292 -18.15 -0.46 16.28
CA GLY A 292 -16.98 -1.25 15.93
C GLY A 292 -17.15 -2.03 14.62
N SER A 293 -18.38 -2.47 14.31
CA SER A 293 -18.68 -3.13 13.04
C SER A 293 -18.67 -2.17 11.85
N TYR A 294 -19.18 -0.95 12.02
CA TYR A 294 -19.05 0.11 11.02
C TYR A 294 -17.57 0.39 10.70
N VAL A 295 -16.77 0.57 11.74
CA VAL A 295 -15.32 0.82 11.61
C VAL A 295 -14.61 -0.37 10.96
N SER A 296 -14.95 -1.60 11.34
CA SER A 296 -14.33 -2.81 10.75
C SER A 296 -14.55 -2.92 9.25
N VAL A 297 -15.75 -2.59 8.75
CA VAL A 297 -16.03 -2.57 7.31
C VAL A 297 -15.31 -1.41 6.62
N SER A 298 -15.21 -0.25 7.26
CA SER A 298 -14.47 0.89 6.73
C SER A 298 -12.98 0.58 6.58
N LEU A 299 -12.38 -0.09 7.57
CA LEU A 299 -10.99 -0.56 7.51
C LEU A 299 -10.79 -1.61 6.41
N TYR A 300 -11.73 -2.58 6.28
CA TYR A 300 -11.68 -3.54 5.18
C TYR A 300 -11.63 -2.85 3.81
N ASN A 301 -12.46 -1.83 3.59
CA ASN A 301 -12.47 -1.08 2.33
C ASN A 301 -11.19 -0.27 2.12
N GLN A 302 -10.59 0.23 3.18
CA GLN A 302 -9.30 0.94 3.13
C GLN A 302 -8.17 -0.02 2.79
N ASP A 303 -8.11 -1.18 3.43
CA ASP A 303 -7.10 -2.21 3.18
C ASP A 303 -7.19 -2.72 1.73
N LEU A 304 -8.43 -2.95 1.23
CA LEU A 304 -8.66 -3.33 -0.16
C LEU A 304 -8.12 -2.28 -1.12
N ARG A 305 -8.38 -1.01 -0.87
CA ARG A 305 -7.90 0.10 -1.70
C ARG A 305 -6.37 0.19 -1.67
N ASN A 306 -5.78 0.12 -0.49
CA ASN A 306 -4.32 0.16 -0.33
C ASN A 306 -3.64 -1.00 -1.06
N ALA A 307 -4.22 -2.19 -1.00
CA ALA A 307 -3.73 -3.36 -1.74
C ALA A 307 -3.80 -3.15 -3.25
N GLN A 308 -4.92 -2.62 -3.76
CA GLN A 308 -5.09 -2.29 -5.18
C GLN A 308 -4.09 -1.22 -5.63
N ASP A 309 -3.93 -0.13 -4.88
CA ASP A 309 -3.01 0.96 -5.21
C ASP A 309 -1.55 0.47 -5.19
N THR A 310 -1.19 -0.39 -4.23
CA THR A 310 0.13 -1.04 -4.19
C THR A 310 0.37 -1.94 -5.41
N ALA A 311 -0.64 -2.71 -5.81
CA ALA A 311 -0.56 -3.56 -7.00
C ALA A 311 -0.42 -2.73 -8.28
N ILE A 312 -1.16 -1.61 -8.40
CA ILE A 312 -1.02 -0.70 -9.54
C ILE A 312 0.42 -0.16 -9.61
N LEU A 313 0.97 0.35 -8.49
CA LEU A 313 2.34 0.85 -8.43
C LEU A 313 3.36 -0.21 -8.85
N TYR A 314 3.14 -1.46 -8.47
CA TYR A 314 3.97 -2.59 -8.89
C TYR A 314 3.93 -2.78 -10.41
N HIS A 315 2.72 -2.83 -11.00
CA HIS A 315 2.54 -3.13 -12.41
C HIS A 315 2.95 -1.99 -13.36
N ILE A 316 2.97 -0.73 -12.91
CA ILE A 316 3.52 0.39 -13.69
C ILE A 316 5.03 0.51 -13.61
N HIS A 317 5.68 -0.14 -12.61
CA HIS A 317 7.12 -0.02 -12.37
C HIS A 317 7.93 -1.25 -12.81
N ILE A 318 7.48 -2.46 -12.44
CA ILE A 318 8.27 -3.68 -12.67
C ILE A 318 8.55 -3.95 -14.15
N PRO A 319 7.61 -3.75 -15.08
CA PRO A 319 7.87 -3.97 -16.51
C PRO A 319 9.03 -3.13 -17.06
N LEU A 320 9.33 -1.97 -16.46
CA LEU A 320 10.44 -1.12 -16.88
C LEU A 320 11.79 -1.86 -16.80
N ARG A 321 11.96 -2.74 -15.81
CA ARG A 321 13.19 -3.51 -15.65
C ARG A 321 13.40 -4.53 -16.78
N SER A 322 12.32 -5.11 -17.28
CA SER A 322 12.39 -6.09 -18.38
C SER A 322 12.43 -5.41 -19.75
N LEU A 323 11.85 -4.23 -19.86
CA LEU A 323 11.76 -3.49 -21.13
C LEU A 323 13.08 -2.78 -21.47
N PHE A 324 13.77 -2.22 -20.47
CA PHE A 324 15.01 -1.41 -20.62
C PHE A 324 16.27 -2.12 -20.07
N ARG A 325 16.34 -3.42 -20.21
CA ARG A 325 17.47 -4.23 -19.75
C ARG A 325 18.63 -4.28 -20.75
#